data_1e80371e3578a1000aed8836b060c9f4
#
_entry.id   1e80371e3578a1000aed8836b060c9f4
#
_cell.length_a   1.000
_cell.length_b   1.000
_cell.length_c   1.000
_cell.angle_alpha   90.00
_cell.angle_beta   90.00
_cell.angle_gamma   90.00
#
_symmetry.space_group_name_H-M   'P 1'
#
loop_
_entity.id
_entity.type
_entity.pdbx_description
1 polymer ?
#
loop_
_entity_poly.entity_id
_entity_poly.type
_entity_poly.pdbx_seq_one_letter_code
_entity_poly.pdbx_strand_id
1 'polypeptide(L)'
;HPFLDDADVRIIAVEAAGEGIETGRHAASLSAGGAGVLHGNRTYLLQDDDGQITEAHSISAGLDYPGIGPEHSWLHDVGRVEYVSVTDAEAVESFQLCTRIEGIVPALESAHAIAYAGKIACDLPADHLMVINMSGRGDKDLDSVAKYLEARK
;
A
#
# COMPACT_ATOMS: atom_id res chain seq x y z
N HIS A 1 14.58 0.28 -7.23
CA HIS A 1 15.95 0.55 -6.77
C HIS A 1 16.80 1.30 -7.80
N PRO A 2 16.81 0.92 -9.12
CA PRO A 2 17.66 1.60 -10.12
C PRO A 2 17.40 3.10 -10.26
N PHE A 3 16.22 3.58 -9.94
CA PHE A 3 15.81 4.98 -10.07
C PHE A 3 16.00 5.83 -8.80
N LEU A 4 16.60 5.28 -7.74
CA LEU A 4 16.76 6.03 -6.48
C LEU A 4 17.64 7.26 -6.64
N ASP A 5 18.66 7.20 -7.49
CA ASP A 5 19.58 8.30 -7.78
C ASP A 5 19.06 9.27 -8.85
N ASP A 6 17.98 8.92 -9.54
CA ASP A 6 17.35 9.75 -10.58
C ASP A 6 16.36 10.74 -9.96
N ALA A 7 16.82 11.95 -9.68
CA ALA A 7 16.01 12.98 -9.03
C ALA A 7 14.74 13.36 -9.84
N ASP A 8 14.78 13.24 -11.16
CA ASP A 8 13.67 13.54 -12.06
C ASP A 8 12.58 12.46 -12.08
N VAL A 9 12.87 11.28 -11.51
CA VAL A 9 11.87 10.19 -11.39
C VAL A 9 11.16 10.32 -10.05
N ARG A 10 9.87 10.67 -10.07
CA ARG A 10 9.00 10.61 -8.90
C ARG A 10 8.74 9.16 -8.52
N ILE A 11 8.94 8.82 -7.26
CA ILE A 11 8.68 7.47 -6.74
C ILE A 11 7.60 7.56 -5.67
N ILE A 12 6.55 6.77 -5.83
CA ILE A 12 5.42 6.70 -4.91
C ILE A 12 5.30 5.27 -4.42
N ALA A 13 5.21 5.09 -3.12
CA ALA A 13 4.89 3.82 -2.47
C ALA A 13 3.52 3.92 -1.79
N VAL A 14 2.73 2.86 -1.91
CA VAL A 14 1.34 2.87 -1.44
C VAL A 14 1.18 1.90 -0.29
N GLU A 15 0.76 2.41 0.86
CA GLU A 15 0.46 1.66 2.07
C GLU A 15 -1.04 1.27 2.13
N ALA A 16 -1.36 0.30 2.99
CA ALA A 16 -2.74 -0.11 3.22
C ALA A 16 -3.40 0.74 4.31
N ALA A 17 -4.35 1.58 3.93
CA ALA A 17 -5.21 2.30 4.86
C ALA A 17 -6.32 1.42 5.46
N GLY A 18 -6.42 0.15 5.09
CA GLY A 18 -7.40 -0.78 5.63
C GLY A 18 -8.83 -0.27 5.53
N GLU A 19 -9.51 -0.14 6.66
CA GLU A 19 -10.87 0.43 6.76
C GLU A 19 -10.86 1.98 6.90
N GLY A 20 -9.70 2.60 6.79
CA GLY A 20 -9.45 4.03 7.00
C GLY A 20 -8.51 4.25 8.18
N ILE A 21 -7.52 5.13 8.01
CA ILE A 21 -6.53 5.43 9.07
C ILE A 21 -7.23 5.91 10.35
N GLU A 22 -8.27 6.72 10.21
CA GLU A 22 -9.05 7.29 11.30
C GLU A 22 -9.82 6.24 12.13
N THR A 23 -10.01 5.04 11.59
CA THR A 23 -10.67 3.93 12.31
C THR A 23 -9.71 3.19 13.24
N GLY A 24 -8.40 3.39 13.09
CA GLY A 24 -7.37 2.60 13.75
C GLY A 24 -7.19 1.20 13.17
N ARG A 25 -7.96 0.82 12.14
CA ARG A 25 -7.87 -0.48 11.46
C ARG A 25 -7.17 -0.32 10.11
N HIS A 26 -5.86 -0.22 10.14
CA HIS A 26 -4.99 0.00 8.97
C HIS A 26 -3.60 -0.60 9.18
N ALA A 27 -2.78 -0.64 8.13
CA ALA A 27 -1.39 -1.08 8.16
C ALA A 27 -0.42 0.00 7.61
N ALA A 28 -0.82 1.28 7.65
CA ALA A 28 -0.04 2.41 7.12
C ALA A 28 0.98 2.89 8.16
N SER A 29 2.10 2.18 8.27
CA SER A 29 3.12 2.42 9.32
C SER A 29 3.87 3.73 9.13
N LEU A 30 4.11 4.19 7.91
CA LEU A 30 4.79 5.46 7.64
C LEU A 30 3.84 6.65 7.74
N SER A 31 2.60 6.47 7.28
CA SER A 31 1.59 7.55 7.30
C SER A 31 1.02 7.83 8.69
N ALA A 32 0.94 6.81 9.56
CA ALA A 32 0.24 6.92 10.85
C ALA A 32 0.96 6.25 12.03
N GLY A 33 2.11 5.64 11.82
CA GLY A 33 2.93 5.04 12.86
C GLY A 33 4.02 5.97 13.39
N GLY A 34 4.89 5.43 14.20
CA GLY A 34 6.04 6.12 14.79
C GLY A 34 7.32 5.31 14.71
N ALA A 35 8.45 5.99 14.92
CA ALA A 35 9.75 5.32 14.94
C ALA A 35 9.87 4.40 16.17
N GLY A 36 10.31 3.17 15.95
CA GLY A 36 10.50 2.18 17.01
C GLY A 36 11.39 1.04 16.57
N VAL A 37 11.35 -0.07 17.31
CA VAL A 37 12.14 -1.26 17.02
C VAL A 37 11.22 -2.48 16.90
N LEU A 38 11.27 -3.14 15.77
CA LEU A 38 10.52 -4.37 15.50
C LEU A 38 11.48 -5.44 14.96
N HIS A 39 11.48 -6.65 15.54
CA HIS A 39 12.38 -7.74 15.18
C HIS A 39 13.86 -7.34 15.14
N GLY A 40 14.28 -6.45 16.05
CA GLY A 40 15.66 -5.95 16.14
C GLY A 40 16.04 -4.90 15.09
N ASN A 41 15.10 -4.45 14.25
CA ASN A 41 15.31 -3.40 13.26
C ASN A 41 14.66 -2.09 13.74
N ARG A 42 15.40 -1.00 13.64
CA ARG A 42 14.82 0.34 13.78
C ARG A 42 14.04 0.66 12.51
N THR A 43 12.75 1.00 12.70
CA THR A 43 11.83 1.25 11.59
C THR A 43 10.65 2.11 12.06
N TYR A 44 9.71 2.43 11.16
CA TYR A 44 8.39 2.92 11.53
C TYR A 44 7.45 1.74 11.76
N LEU A 45 6.63 1.84 12.80
CA LEU A 45 5.66 0.81 13.16
C LEU A 45 4.43 1.40 13.85
N LEU A 46 3.35 0.65 13.85
CA LEU A 46 2.14 0.94 14.59
C LEU A 46 2.35 0.54 16.06
N GLN A 47 2.33 1.50 16.95
CA GLN A 47 2.53 1.30 18.39
C GLN A 47 1.71 2.33 19.18
N ASP A 48 1.37 1.97 20.40
CA ASP A 48 0.75 2.88 21.37
C ASP A 48 1.80 3.76 22.08
N ASP A 49 1.33 4.60 22.99
CA ASP A 49 2.17 5.53 23.77
C ASP A 49 3.14 4.81 24.72
N ASP A 50 2.85 3.56 25.07
CA ASP A 50 3.71 2.70 25.89
C ASP A 50 4.71 1.89 25.03
N GLY A 51 4.68 2.07 23.70
CA GLY A 51 5.55 1.38 22.75
C GLY A 51 5.12 -0.07 22.47
N GLN A 52 3.89 -0.45 22.84
CA GLN A 52 3.34 -1.75 22.50
C GLN A 52 2.82 -1.72 21.06
N ILE A 53 3.10 -2.79 20.31
CA ILE A 53 2.65 -2.92 18.92
C ILE A 53 1.13 -3.01 18.89
N THR A 54 0.52 -2.15 18.09
CA THR A 54 -0.92 -2.22 17.79
C THR A 54 -1.17 -3.16 16.62
N GLU A 55 -2.33 -3.82 16.63
CA GLU A 55 -2.72 -4.75 15.58
C GLU A 55 -2.90 -4.00 14.25
N ALA A 56 -2.26 -4.50 13.20
CA ALA A 56 -2.47 -4.00 11.84
C ALA A 56 -3.74 -4.58 11.24
N HIS A 57 -4.25 -3.94 10.18
CA HIS A 57 -5.35 -4.48 9.38
C HIS A 57 -5.20 -4.11 7.91
N SER A 58 -5.25 -5.12 7.05
CA SER A 58 -5.39 -4.99 5.60
C SER A 58 -6.05 -6.24 5.03
N ILE A 59 -6.89 -6.07 4.00
CA ILE A 59 -7.40 -7.18 3.20
C ILE A 59 -6.27 -7.92 2.45
N SER A 60 -5.16 -7.23 2.19
CA SER A 60 -3.97 -7.79 1.56
C SER A 60 -3.07 -8.44 2.61
N ALA A 61 -2.93 -9.76 2.57
CA ALA A 61 -2.10 -10.49 3.52
C ALA A 61 -0.64 -10.03 3.54
N GLY A 62 -0.09 -9.60 2.40
CA GLY A 62 1.29 -9.09 2.31
C GLY A 62 1.47 -7.69 2.89
N LEU A 63 0.39 -6.92 3.06
CA LEU A 63 0.41 -5.58 3.66
C LEU A 63 -0.14 -5.56 5.10
N ASP A 64 -0.72 -6.67 5.57
CA ASP A 64 -1.27 -6.79 6.93
C ASP A 64 -0.15 -7.03 7.95
N TYR A 65 0.62 -5.97 8.21
CA TYR A 65 1.78 -5.99 9.08
C TYR A 65 2.00 -4.63 9.74
N PRO A 66 2.34 -4.58 11.05
CA PRO A 66 2.39 -3.32 11.79
C PRO A 66 3.66 -2.48 11.56
N GLY A 67 4.59 -2.92 10.76
CA GLY A 67 5.85 -2.22 10.52
C GLY A 67 6.27 -2.25 9.05
N ILE A 68 7.33 -1.51 8.73
CA ILE A 68 7.88 -1.40 7.37
C ILE A 68 9.37 -1.75 7.36
N GLY A 69 9.93 -2.07 6.21
CA GLY A 69 11.37 -2.32 6.08
C GLY A 69 12.21 -1.09 6.40
N PRO A 70 13.40 -1.23 7.03
CA PRO A 70 14.26 -0.10 7.40
C PRO A 70 14.69 0.76 6.22
N GLU A 71 14.83 0.19 5.03
CA GLU A 71 15.14 0.94 3.81
C GLU A 71 13.99 1.90 3.44
N HIS A 72 12.74 1.45 3.55
CA HIS A 72 11.58 2.31 3.33
C HIS A 72 11.50 3.44 4.36
N SER A 73 11.82 3.15 5.63
CA SER A 73 11.91 4.17 6.67
C SER A 73 12.94 5.24 6.34
N TRP A 74 14.12 4.82 5.87
CA TRP A 74 15.17 5.74 5.44
C TRP A 74 14.76 6.55 4.21
N LEU A 75 14.16 5.92 3.20
CA LEU A 75 13.70 6.61 1.99
C LEU A 75 12.61 7.65 2.29
N HIS A 76 11.76 7.37 3.30
CA HIS A 76 10.81 8.33 3.84
C HIS A 76 11.52 9.51 4.52
N ASP A 77 12.46 9.24 5.43
CA ASP A 77 13.17 10.26 6.20
C ASP A 77 13.97 11.23 5.32
N VAL A 78 14.57 10.71 4.24
CA VAL A 78 15.31 11.55 3.27
C VAL A 78 14.42 12.20 2.21
N GLY A 79 13.11 11.92 2.23
CA GLY A 79 12.16 12.48 1.28
C GLY A 79 12.33 12.00 -0.17
N ARG A 80 12.95 10.82 -0.37
CA ARG A 80 13.19 10.29 -1.74
C ARG A 80 11.96 9.61 -2.32
N VAL A 81 11.14 9.00 -1.48
CA VAL A 81 9.91 8.32 -1.86
C VAL A 81 8.74 8.98 -1.16
N GLU A 82 7.69 9.26 -1.91
CA GLU A 82 6.41 9.71 -1.38
C GLU A 82 5.60 8.50 -0.92
N TYR A 83 5.14 8.51 0.32
CA TYR A 83 4.30 7.46 0.87
C TYR A 83 2.87 7.94 0.99
N VAL A 84 1.97 7.15 0.43
CA VAL A 84 0.52 7.42 0.39
C VAL A 84 -0.22 6.16 0.80
N SER A 85 -1.52 6.27 1.04
CA SER A 85 -2.31 5.12 1.46
C SER A 85 -3.60 4.96 0.67
N VAL A 86 -4.08 3.72 0.59
CA VAL A 86 -5.29 3.29 -0.12
C VAL A 86 -6.08 2.35 0.77
N THR A 87 -7.39 2.52 0.81
CA THR A 87 -8.30 1.67 1.59
C THR A 87 -8.51 0.30 0.94
N ASP A 88 -8.96 -0.68 1.75
CA ASP A 88 -9.36 -2.00 1.27
C ASP A 88 -10.43 -1.92 0.17
N ALA A 89 -11.37 -0.99 0.30
CA ALA A 89 -12.43 -0.78 -0.69
C ALA A 89 -11.86 -0.36 -2.05
N GLU A 90 -10.96 0.61 -2.06
CA GLU A 90 -10.31 1.11 -3.27
C GLU A 90 -9.40 0.05 -3.91
N ALA A 91 -8.69 -0.72 -3.08
CA ALA A 91 -7.86 -1.82 -3.55
C ALA A 91 -8.68 -2.92 -4.21
N VAL A 92 -9.83 -3.33 -3.61
CA VAL A 92 -10.74 -4.34 -4.18
C VAL A 92 -11.38 -3.83 -5.47
N GLU A 93 -11.80 -2.57 -5.53
CA GLU A 93 -12.35 -1.97 -6.75
C GLU A 93 -11.31 -2.01 -7.89
N SER A 94 -10.07 -1.64 -7.60
CA SER A 94 -8.98 -1.66 -8.58
C SER A 94 -8.57 -3.07 -9.00
N PHE A 95 -8.60 -4.02 -8.07
CA PHE A 95 -8.43 -5.45 -8.36
C PHE A 95 -9.46 -5.92 -9.39
N GLN A 96 -10.74 -5.61 -9.17
CA GLN A 96 -11.82 -5.98 -10.09
C GLN A 96 -11.72 -5.23 -11.43
N LEU A 97 -11.37 -3.95 -11.40
CA LEU A 97 -11.21 -3.11 -12.60
C LEU A 97 -10.09 -3.67 -13.49
N CYS A 98 -8.90 -3.90 -12.95
CA CYS A 98 -7.77 -4.48 -13.67
C CYS A 98 -8.12 -5.84 -14.26
N THR A 99 -8.75 -6.71 -13.46
CA THR A 99 -9.17 -8.04 -13.94
C THR A 99 -10.15 -7.95 -15.11
N ARG A 100 -11.10 -7.03 -15.05
CA ARG A 100 -12.13 -6.88 -16.08
C ARG A 100 -11.63 -6.23 -17.36
N ILE A 101 -10.74 -5.23 -17.27
CA ILE A 101 -10.28 -4.46 -18.41
C ILE A 101 -9.06 -5.10 -19.06
N GLU A 102 -8.08 -5.52 -18.25
CA GLU A 102 -6.80 -6.03 -18.73
C GLU A 102 -6.75 -7.57 -18.83
N GLY A 103 -7.72 -8.26 -18.24
CA GLY A 103 -7.68 -9.73 -18.13
C GLY A 103 -6.61 -10.25 -17.19
N ILE A 104 -6.04 -9.38 -16.36
CA ILE A 104 -4.98 -9.69 -15.40
C ILE A 104 -5.58 -9.65 -14.00
N VAL A 105 -5.40 -10.73 -13.23
CA VAL A 105 -5.77 -10.79 -11.81
C VAL A 105 -4.54 -10.34 -10.99
N PRO A 106 -4.47 -9.07 -10.56
CA PRO A 106 -3.31 -8.57 -9.80
C PRO A 106 -3.35 -9.12 -8.38
N ALA A 107 -2.20 -9.22 -7.72
CA ALA A 107 -2.20 -9.39 -6.27
C ALA A 107 -2.83 -8.16 -5.58
N LEU A 108 -3.46 -8.35 -4.42
CA LEU A 108 -4.05 -7.23 -3.65
C LEU A 108 -2.99 -6.18 -3.28
N GLU A 109 -1.76 -6.59 -3.04
CA GLU A 109 -0.63 -5.70 -2.83
C GLU A 109 -0.47 -4.73 -4.01
N SER A 110 -0.46 -5.25 -5.24
CA SER A 110 -0.35 -4.46 -6.47
C SER A 110 -1.62 -3.64 -6.76
N ALA A 111 -2.78 -4.14 -6.34
CA ALA A 111 -4.06 -3.44 -6.51
C ALA A 111 -4.08 -2.10 -5.76
N HIS A 112 -3.39 -1.98 -4.61
CA HIS A 112 -3.21 -0.70 -3.92
C HIS A 112 -2.48 0.32 -4.79
N ALA A 113 -1.40 -0.09 -5.47
CA ALA A 113 -0.69 0.79 -6.39
C ALA A 113 -1.53 1.20 -7.60
N ILE A 114 -2.31 0.26 -8.17
CA ILE A 114 -3.24 0.54 -9.28
C ILE A 114 -4.32 1.54 -8.84
N ALA A 115 -4.88 1.38 -7.63
CA ALA A 115 -5.88 2.29 -7.09
C ALA A 115 -5.36 3.72 -6.99
N TYR A 116 -4.17 3.90 -6.44
CA TYR A 116 -3.59 5.23 -6.32
C TYR A 116 -3.21 5.81 -7.69
N ALA A 117 -2.66 5.01 -8.59
CA ALA A 117 -2.39 5.42 -9.96
C ALA A 117 -3.66 5.95 -10.66
N GLY A 118 -4.78 5.25 -10.50
CA GLY A 118 -6.08 5.69 -11.01
C GLY A 118 -6.53 7.04 -10.45
N LYS A 119 -6.25 7.32 -9.17
CA LYS A 119 -6.59 8.62 -8.53
C LYS A 119 -5.84 9.79 -9.16
N ILE A 120 -4.55 9.62 -9.45
CA ILE A 120 -3.70 10.72 -9.93
C ILE A 120 -3.61 10.82 -11.46
N ALA A 121 -4.01 9.78 -12.19
CA ALA A 121 -3.84 9.73 -13.65
C ALA A 121 -4.54 10.87 -14.39
N CYS A 122 -5.71 11.30 -13.92
CA CYS A 122 -6.48 12.36 -14.56
C CYS A 122 -5.84 13.76 -14.42
N ASP A 123 -4.95 13.93 -13.44
CA ASP A 123 -4.27 15.20 -13.17
C ASP A 123 -2.92 15.30 -13.86
N LEU A 124 -2.50 14.22 -14.54
CA LEU A 124 -1.20 14.16 -15.22
C LEU A 124 -1.33 14.52 -16.71
N PRO A 125 -0.29 15.10 -17.32
CA PRO A 125 -0.24 15.34 -18.76
C PRO A 125 -0.45 14.05 -19.57
N ALA A 126 -1.03 14.17 -20.77
CA ALA A 126 -1.34 13.02 -21.62
C ALA A 126 -0.09 12.23 -22.09
N ASP A 127 1.07 12.87 -22.11
CA ASP A 127 2.38 12.29 -22.46
C ASP A 127 3.20 11.82 -21.23
N HIS A 128 2.59 11.90 -20.03
CA HIS A 128 3.25 11.43 -18.81
C HIS A 128 3.42 9.90 -18.80
N LEU A 129 4.61 9.44 -18.44
CA LEU A 129 4.91 8.02 -18.31
C LEU A 129 4.79 7.59 -16.85
N MET A 130 3.87 6.68 -16.58
CA MET A 130 3.69 6.07 -15.27
C MET A 130 3.99 4.57 -15.36
N VAL A 131 4.87 4.09 -14.48
CA VAL A 131 5.19 2.66 -14.37
C VAL A 131 4.67 2.14 -13.05
N ILE A 132 3.80 1.13 -13.09
CA ILE A 132 3.27 0.46 -11.91
C ILE A 132 3.95 -0.90 -11.77
N ASN A 133 4.55 -1.16 -10.61
CA ASN A 133 5.14 -2.46 -10.31
C ASN A 133 4.05 -3.46 -9.91
N MET A 134 3.74 -4.39 -10.80
CA MET A 134 2.81 -5.49 -10.56
C MET A 134 3.57 -6.70 -9.99
N SER A 135 3.80 -6.71 -8.69
CA SER A 135 4.70 -7.63 -7.97
C SER A 135 4.03 -8.93 -7.54
N GLY A 136 3.16 -9.50 -8.30
CA GLY A 136 2.53 -10.76 -7.95
C GLY A 136 1.23 -11.00 -8.67
N ARG A 137 0.66 -12.17 -8.45
CA ARG A 137 -0.61 -12.61 -9.04
C ARG A 137 -1.67 -12.79 -7.96
N GLY A 138 -2.91 -12.49 -8.30
CA GLY A 138 -4.03 -12.41 -7.35
C GLY A 138 -4.86 -13.68 -7.22
N ASP A 139 -4.45 -14.80 -7.82
CA ASP A 139 -5.14 -16.07 -7.65
C ASP A 139 -5.19 -16.52 -6.17
N LYS A 140 -4.16 -16.18 -5.40
CA LYS A 140 -4.13 -16.38 -3.94
C LYS A 140 -5.17 -15.56 -3.17
N ASP A 141 -5.65 -14.45 -3.75
CA ASP A 141 -6.47 -13.44 -3.08
C ASP A 141 -7.98 -13.59 -3.41
N LEU A 142 -8.35 -14.47 -4.34
CA LEU A 142 -9.72 -14.63 -4.82
C LEU A 142 -10.72 -14.91 -3.69
N ASP A 143 -10.37 -15.79 -2.75
CA ASP A 143 -11.24 -16.11 -1.61
C ASP A 143 -11.42 -14.91 -0.67
N SER A 144 -10.38 -14.13 -0.43
CA SER A 144 -10.43 -12.92 0.40
C SER A 144 -11.31 -11.85 -0.26
N VAL A 145 -11.13 -11.62 -1.55
CA VAL A 145 -11.95 -10.68 -2.32
C VAL A 145 -13.41 -11.13 -2.37
N ALA A 146 -13.69 -12.43 -2.60
CA ALA A 146 -15.05 -12.95 -2.61
C ALA A 146 -15.76 -12.73 -1.27
N LYS A 147 -15.11 -13.09 -0.14
CA LYS A 147 -15.64 -12.87 1.21
C LYS A 147 -15.90 -11.39 1.50
N TYR A 148 -14.98 -10.52 1.10
CA TYR A 148 -15.12 -9.08 1.26
C TYR A 148 -16.35 -8.54 0.53
N LEU A 149 -16.57 -8.97 -0.71
CA LEU A 149 -17.72 -8.56 -1.54
C LEU A 149 -19.05 -9.13 -1.02
N GLU A 150 -19.04 -10.35 -0.46
CA GLU A 150 -20.21 -10.96 0.15
C GLU A 150 -20.67 -10.25 1.41
N ALA A 151 -19.73 -9.81 2.25
CA ALA A 151 -20.02 -9.10 3.49
C ALA A 151 -20.62 -7.69 3.30
N ARG A 152 -20.60 -7.17 2.06
CA ARG A 152 -21.07 -5.82 1.70
C ARG A 152 -22.33 -5.82 0.79
N LYS A 153 -22.95 -6.99 0.59
CA LYS A 153 -24.26 -7.12 -0.07
C LYS A 153 -25.39 -6.91 0.93
#